data_c57f020f74c5262ef78afb9bd95f4987
#
_entry.id   c57f020f74c5262ef78afb9bd95f4987
#
_cell.length_a   1.000
_cell.length_b   1.000
_cell.length_c   1.000
_cell.angle_alpha   90.00
_cell.angle_beta   90.00
_cell.angle_gamma   90.00
#
_symmetry.space_group_name_H-M   'P 1'
#
loop_
_entity.id
_entity.type
_entity.pdbx_description
1 polymer ?
#
loop_
_entity_poly.entity_id
_entity_poly.type
_entity_poly.pdbx_seq_one_letter_code
_entity_poly.pdbx_strand_id
1 'polypeptide(L)'
;MSSISGLPEHASAETYRKIVWRLIPFLCFCYLASYLDRINVGFAKLQMLDTLHMSETAYGLGAGLFFVGYILFEVPSNLVLQKVGARLWIARIMISWGVLSGLTMFVTSQWHFYLLRFLLGAAEAGFLPGVLFYLSQWFPSYRRSRIIALFMIGLPLSSLIGGPLSGWIMGSFDGVGGLHNWQWLFLLEAIPTVILGVLCLAILPNGIGDATWLSGREKHQLQAVLARDESENRGGHSFRAGFFDIKVWMLGGIDFSILLSAYAMGFWLPTFIRNAGVANAGDIGLLVAIPSLAGLIGMLAIGASSDRYRERRWHIIVPFIVGAAAMFLSTFFTQNVAITVLLFSVASLAIIGAVPVFFSLPATFLKGTAAATGFALACSLANIAGLVSNSLMGVVMDRFHSPQIALWIFAACLLLSCLLVLALPAKTVNR
;
A
#
# COMPACT_ATOMS: atom_id res chain seq x y z
N MET A 1 -3.31 42.16 -28.68
CA MET A 1 -3.78 41.42 -27.47
C MET A 1 -5.24 41.08 -27.67
N SER A 2 -5.54 39.99 -28.36
CA SER A 2 -6.89 39.51 -28.59
C SER A 2 -7.36 38.66 -27.41
N SER A 3 -8.43 39.09 -26.80
CA SER A 3 -9.12 38.47 -25.67
C SER A 3 -9.46 37.00 -25.95
N ILE A 4 -8.83 36.08 -25.28
CA ILE A 4 -9.23 34.67 -25.17
C ILE A 4 -10.35 34.59 -24.11
N SER A 5 -11.48 35.29 -24.37
CA SER A 5 -12.65 35.32 -23.50
C SER A 5 -13.76 34.38 -24.04
N GLY A 6 -13.47 33.07 -24.04
CA GLY A 6 -14.47 32.11 -24.56
C GLY A 6 -14.24 30.65 -24.20
N LEU A 7 -13.19 30.33 -23.45
CA LEU A 7 -12.99 28.95 -22.99
C LEU A 7 -13.77 28.74 -21.67
N PRO A 8 -14.57 27.66 -21.57
CA PRO A 8 -15.26 27.36 -20.33
C PRO A 8 -14.22 27.18 -19.22
N GLU A 9 -14.46 27.80 -18.06
CA GLU A 9 -13.56 27.77 -16.87
C GLU A 9 -13.22 26.36 -16.38
N HIS A 10 -13.96 25.35 -16.82
CA HIS A 10 -13.80 23.96 -16.43
C HIS A 10 -13.93 23.02 -17.63
N ALA A 11 -13.12 21.99 -17.70
CA ALA A 11 -13.39 20.85 -18.57
C ALA A 11 -14.71 20.17 -18.13
N SER A 12 -15.48 19.66 -19.09
CA SER A 12 -16.83 19.14 -18.79
C SER A 12 -16.79 17.95 -17.83
N ALA A 13 -17.85 17.78 -17.03
CA ALA A 13 -17.98 16.61 -16.15
C ALA A 13 -17.94 15.29 -16.95
N GLU A 14 -18.42 15.33 -18.19
CA GLU A 14 -18.40 14.20 -19.12
C GLU A 14 -16.98 13.82 -19.52
N THR A 15 -16.11 14.79 -19.83
CA THR A 15 -14.68 14.56 -20.13
C THR A 15 -13.99 13.87 -18.97
N TYR A 16 -14.18 14.35 -17.73
CA TYR A 16 -13.61 13.69 -16.56
C TYR A 16 -14.17 12.28 -16.34
N ARG A 17 -15.47 12.06 -16.59
CA ARG A 17 -16.05 10.72 -16.50
C ARG A 17 -15.42 9.74 -17.49
N LYS A 18 -15.17 10.17 -18.74
CA LYS A 18 -14.45 9.37 -19.75
C LYS A 18 -13.05 8.97 -19.25
N ILE A 19 -12.29 9.93 -18.70
CA ILE A 19 -10.95 9.70 -18.18
C ILE A 19 -10.98 8.71 -17.00
N VAL A 20 -11.88 8.92 -16.04
CA VAL A 20 -12.02 8.07 -14.86
C VAL A 20 -12.30 6.63 -15.27
N TRP A 21 -13.32 6.40 -16.11
CA TRP A 21 -13.69 5.04 -16.54
C TRP A 21 -12.62 4.35 -17.40
N ARG A 22 -11.77 5.12 -18.06
CA ARG A 22 -10.72 4.56 -18.91
C ARG A 22 -9.44 4.21 -18.13
N LEU A 23 -9.05 5.05 -17.17
CA LEU A 23 -7.76 4.91 -16.48
C LEU A 23 -7.89 4.26 -15.11
N ILE A 24 -8.88 4.64 -14.30
CA ILE A 24 -8.92 4.25 -12.89
C ILE A 24 -9.15 2.75 -12.69
N PRO A 25 -10.11 2.08 -13.35
CA PRO A 25 -10.29 0.63 -13.17
C PRO A 25 -9.02 -0.15 -13.51
N PHE A 26 -8.37 0.19 -14.62
CA PHE A 26 -7.14 -0.47 -15.05
C PHE A 26 -6.01 -0.26 -14.03
N LEU A 27 -5.80 0.97 -13.57
CA LEU A 27 -4.78 1.27 -12.55
C LEU A 27 -5.10 0.62 -11.20
N CYS A 28 -6.40 0.49 -10.83
CA CYS A 28 -6.82 -0.27 -9.65
C CYS A 28 -6.43 -1.75 -9.77
N PHE A 29 -6.63 -2.38 -10.94
CA PHE A 29 -6.17 -3.76 -11.15
C PHE A 29 -4.65 -3.89 -11.08
N CYS A 30 -3.91 -2.91 -11.60
CA CYS A 30 -2.45 -2.88 -11.46
C CYS A 30 -2.03 -2.78 -9.98
N TYR A 31 -2.72 -1.96 -9.19
CA TYR A 31 -2.43 -1.79 -7.77
C TYR A 31 -2.85 -3.01 -6.94
N LEU A 32 -3.98 -3.63 -7.30
CA LEU A 32 -4.41 -4.89 -6.72
C LEU A 32 -3.35 -5.98 -6.93
N ALA A 33 -2.84 -6.15 -8.15
CA ALA A 33 -1.79 -7.12 -8.46
C ALA A 33 -0.50 -6.83 -7.69
N SER A 34 -0.10 -5.54 -7.59
CA SER A 34 1.07 -5.12 -6.81
C SER A 34 0.99 -5.55 -5.35
N TYR A 35 -0.15 -5.29 -4.73
CA TYR A 35 -0.30 -5.59 -3.30
C TYR A 35 -0.47 -7.08 -3.05
N LEU A 36 -1.07 -7.82 -3.99
CA LEU A 36 -1.21 -9.27 -3.93
C LEU A 36 0.18 -9.92 -3.97
N ASP A 37 1.04 -9.57 -4.93
CA ASP A 37 2.42 -10.04 -5.03
C ASP A 37 3.29 -9.69 -3.80
N ARG A 38 2.92 -8.63 -3.08
CA ARG A 38 3.63 -8.22 -1.86
C ARG A 38 3.31 -9.12 -0.66
N ILE A 39 2.04 -9.51 -0.49
CA ILE A 39 1.57 -10.25 0.68
C ILE A 39 1.52 -11.76 0.51
N ASN A 40 1.56 -12.28 -0.74
CA ASN A 40 1.49 -13.72 -1.04
C ASN A 40 2.59 -14.53 -0.34
N VAL A 41 3.74 -13.93 -0.11
CA VAL A 41 4.85 -14.56 0.62
C VAL A 41 4.45 -14.97 2.06
N GLY A 42 3.43 -14.31 2.65
CA GLY A 42 2.86 -14.72 3.94
C GLY A 42 2.13 -16.07 3.88
N PHE A 43 1.51 -16.38 2.73
CA PHE A 43 0.94 -17.70 2.46
C PHE A 43 1.99 -18.72 2.06
N ALA A 44 2.92 -18.34 1.18
CA ALA A 44 4.05 -19.20 0.78
C ALA A 44 4.84 -19.70 1.98
N LYS A 45 5.03 -18.85 2.99
CA LYS A 45 5.69 -19.16 4.26
C LYS A 45 5.16 -20.43 4.90
N LEU A 46 3.84 -20.68 4.85
CA LEU A 46 3.21 -21.84 5.50
C LEU A 46 3.81 -23.18 5.07
N GLN A 47 4.47 -23.23 3.92
CA GLN A 47 5.11 -24.44 3.39
C GLN A 47 6.61 -24.22 3.06
N MET A 48 6.97 -23.00 2.65
CA MET A 48 8.30 -22.66 2.16
C MET A 48 9.38 -22.80 3.24
N LEU A 49 9.06 -22.50 4.52
CA LEU A 49 10.03 -22.65 5.61
C LEU A 49 10.50 -24.10 5.73
N ASP A 50 9.57 -25.05 5.73
CA ASP A 50 9.87 -26.47 5.87
C ASP A 50 10.65 -27.00 4.64
N THR A 51 10.22 -26.61 3.42
CA THR A 51 10.86 -27.09 2.18
C THR A 51 12.27 -26.53 1.94
N LEU A 52 12.54 -25.31 2.41
CA LEU A 52 13.84 -24.65 2.25
C LEU A 52 14.69 -24.69 3.53
N HIS A 53 14.21 -25.35 4.59
CA HIS A 53 14.86 -25.39 5.91
C HIS A 53 15.25 -24.01 6.44
N MET A 54 14.32 -23.04 6.29
CA MET A 54 14.51 -21.66 6.71
C MET A 54 13.92 -21.41 8.09
N SER A 55 14.63 -20.59 8.89
CA SER A 55 14.10 -20.12 10.17
C SER A 55 13.07 -18.98 9.96
N GLU A 56 12.30 -18.68 11.00
CA GLU A 56 11.39 -17.53 11.06
C GLU A 56 12.15 -16.20 10.89
N THR A 57 13.36 -16.10 11.48
CA THR A 57 14.27 -14.96 11.31
C THR A 57 14.70 -14.80 9.86
N ALA A 58 15.09 -15.89 9.19
CA ALA A 58 15.46 -15.84 7.79
C ALA A 58 14.30 -15.39 6.89
N TYR A 59 13.10 -15.90 7.15
CA TYR A 59 11.91 -15.44 6.46
C TYR A 59 11.64 -13.95 6.71
N GLY A 60 11.61 -13.53 7.97
CA GLY A 60 11.35 -12.15 8.37
C GLY A 60 12.34 -11.17 7.76
N LEU A 61 13.64 -11.51 7.75
CA LEU A 61 14.67 -10.71 7.10
C LEU A 61 14.45 -10.65 5.58
N GLY A 62 14.19 -11.78 4.92
CA GLY A 62 13.90 -11.82 3.49
C GLY A 62 12.68 -10.98 3.11
N ALA A 63 11.58 -11.11 3.85
CA ALA A 63 10.39 -10.28 3.68
C ALA A 63 10.70 -8.79 3.87
N GLY A 64 11.57 -8.46 4.85
CA GLY A 64 12.03 -7.10 5.13
C GLY A 64 12.96 -6.53 4.05
N LEU A 65 13.82 -7.34 3.42
CA LEU A 65 14.75 -6.91 2.37
C LEU A 65 14.02 -6.35 1.13
N PHE A 66 12.79 -6.75 0.87
CA PHE A 66 11.94 -6.11 -0.12
C PHE A 66 11.86 -4.60 0.11
N PHE A 67 11.63 -4.16 1.33
CA PHE A 67 11.50 -2.74 1.65
C PHE A 67 12.83 -1.99 1.52
N VAL A 68 13.95 -2.64 1.76
CA VAL A 68 15.29 -2.06 1.51
C VAL A 68 15.46 -1.76 0.02
N GLY A 69 15.18 -2.74 -0.86
CA GLY A 69 15.20 -2.53 -2.30
C GLY A 69 14.24 -1.43 -2.73
N TYR A 70 13.01 -1.45 -2.20
CA TYR A 70 12.00 -0.45 -2.51
C TYR A 70 12.46 0.98 -2.18
N ILE A 71 12.91 1.22 -0.95
CA ILE A 71 13.35 2.56 -0.49
C ILE A 71 14.54 3.07 -1.29
N LEU A 72 15.53 2.23 -1.56
CA LEU A 72 16.74 2.63 -2.28
C LEU A 72 16.46 3.03 -3.74
N PHE A 73 15.49 2.37 -4.38
CA PHE A 73 15.20 2.58 -5.80
C PHE A 73 13.98 3.45 -6.07
N GLU A 74 13.20 3.85 -5.05
CA GLU A 74 11.99 4.67 -5.21
C GLU A 74 12.28 6.02 -5.87
N VAL A 75 13.25 6.77 -5.35
CA VAL A 75 13.61 8.09 -5.91
C VAL A 75 14.25 7.95 -7.30
N PRO A 76 15.28 7.12 -7.53
CA PRO A 76 15.83 6.89 -8.86
C PRO A 76 14.78 6.48 -9.88
N SER A 77 13.86 5.57 -9.53
CA SER A 77 12.80 5.10 -10.41
C SER A 77 11.88 6.26 -10.85
N ASN A 78 11.50 7.13 -9.92
CA ASN A 78 10.63 8.27 -10.23
C ASN A 78 11.34 9.33 -11.11
N LEU A 79 12.64 9.54 -10.95
CA LEU A 79 13.41 10.41 -11.82
C LEU A 79 13.47 9.88 -13.27
N VAL A 80 13.60 8.58 -13.43
CA VAL A 80 13.58 7.95 -14.76
C VAL A 80 12.18 8.03 -15.36
N LEU A 81 11.12 7.80 -14.56
CA LEU A 81 9.73 7.91 -15.01
C LEU A 81 9.44 9.28 -15.63
N GLN A 82 9.92 10.36 -15.01
CA GLN A 82 9.74 11.72 -15.53
C GLN A 82 10.41 11.93 -16.90
N LYS A 83 11.52 11.23 -17.17
CA LYS A 83 12.26 11.33 -18.45
C LYS A 83 11.70 10.43 -19.54
N VAL A 84 11.32 9.22 -19.19
CA VAL A 84 10.91 8.16 -20.15
C VAL A 84 9.42 8.21 -20.44
N GLY A 85 8.64 8.79 -19.54
CA GLY A 85 7.18 8.81 -19.59
C GLY A 85 6.53 7.68 -18.80
N ALA A 86 5.34 7.97 -18.28
CA ALA A 86 4.65 7.09 -17.34
C ALA A 86 4.26 5.75 -17.95
N ARG A 87 3.74 5.74 -19.19
CA ARG A 87 3.31 4.52 -19.90
C ARG A 87 4.41 3.45 -19.95
N LEU A 88 5.58 3.82 -20.48
CA LEU A 88 6.70 2.88 -20.64
C LEU A 88 7.28 2.47 -19.29
N TRP A 89 7.39 3.44 -18.36
CA TRP A 89 8.03 3.16 -17.08
C TRP A 89 7.17 2.33 -16.14
N ILE A 90 5.85 2.58 -16.07
CA ILE A 90 4.90 1.74 -15.32
C ILE A 90 4.85 0.33 -15.91
N ALA A 91 4.81 0.19 -17.24
CA ALA A 91 4.85 -1.10 -17.90
C ALA A 91 6.14 -1.87 -17.54
N ARG A 92 7.31 -1.21 -17.62
CA ARG A 92 8.60 -1.80 -17.24
C ARG A 92 8.59 -2.26 -15.77
N ILE A 93 8.11 -1.41 -14.86
CA ILE A 93 7.99 -1.73 -13.44
C ILE A 93 7.17 -3.02 -13.28
N MET A 94 5.96 -3.06 -13.84
CA MET A 94 5.06 -4.21 -13.70
C MET A 94 5.62 -5.49 -14.30
N ILE A 95 6.19 -5.43 -15.51
CA ILE A 95 6.78 -6.60 -16.16
C ILE A 95 7.98 -7.11 -15.36
N SER A 96 8.90 -6.22 -14.96
CA SER A 96 10.12 -6.64 -14.25
C SER A 96 9.80 -7.21 -12.87
N TRP A 97 8.89 -6.60 -12.12
CA TRP A 97 8.50 -7.17 -10.82
C TRP A 97 7.70 -8.47 -10.97
N GLY A 98 6.75 -8.55 -11.93
CA GLY A 98 5.99 -9.76 -12.16
C GLY A 98 6.90 -10.95 -12.55
N VAL A 99 7.90 -10.71 -13.40
CA VAL A 99 8.92 -11.73 -13.73
C VAL A 99 9.71 -12.14 -12.48
N LEU A 100 10.17 -11.19 -11.67
CA LEU A 100 10.92 -11.49 -10.43
C LEU A 100 10.04 -12.20 -9.38
N SER A 101 8.75 -11.84 -9.29
CA SER A 101 7.78 -12.55 -8.46
C SER A 101 7.66 -14.00 -8.89
N GLY A 102 7.44 -14.26 -10.20
CA GLY A 102 7.39 -15.60 -10.76
C GLY A 102 8.68 -16.39 -10.58
N LEU A 103 9.85 -15.75 -10.73
CA LEU A 103 11.16 -16.38 -10.51
C LEU A 103 11.36 -16.84 -9.06
N THR A 104 10.57 -16.34 -8.11
CA THR A 104 10.62 -16.81 -6.71
C THR A 104 10.27 -18.30 -6.59
N MET A 105 9.53 -18.88 -7.55
CA MET A 105 9.27 -20.33 -7.60
C MET A 105 10.54 -21.20 -7.68
N PHE A 106 11.67 -20.64 -8.15
CA PHE A 106 12.94 -21.34 -8.29
C PHE A 106 13.88 -21.17 -7.09
N VAL A 107 13.40 -20.56 -6.01
CA VAL A 107 14.20 -20.39 -4.79
C VAL A 107 14.53 -21.76 -4.18
N THR A 108 15.82 -22.00 -3.93
CA THR A 108 16.33 -23.25 -3.33
C THR A 108 17.12 -23.02 -2.05
N SER A 109 17.34 -21.74 -1.66
CA SER A 109 18.08 -21.39 -0.45
C SER A 109 17.64 -20.02 0.07
N GLN A 110 17.92 -19.75 1.34
CA GLN A 110 17.65 -18.45 1.95
C GLN A 110 18.33 -17.27 1.22
N TRP A 111 19.53 -17.47 0.67
CA TRP A 111 20.26 -16.43 -0.06
C TRP A 111 19.59 -16.07 -1.39
N HIS A 112 19.07 -17.08 -2.11
CA HIS A 112 18.25 -16.83 -3.31
C HIS A 112 16.98 -16.07 -2.95
N PHE A 113 16.34 -16.41 -1.84
CA PHE A 113 15.16 -15.70 -1.34
C PHE A 113 15.50 -14.24 -1.02
N TYR A 114 16.59 -13.96 -0.30
CA TYR A 114 17.03 -12.61 0.03
C TYR A 114 17.29 -11.77 -1.23
N LEU A 115 18.03 -12.32 -2.18
CA LEU A 115 18.34 -11.65 -3.43
C LEU A 115 17.07 -11.29 -4.21
N LEU A 116 16.17 -12.27 -4.40
CA LEU A 116 14.93 -12.05 -5.15
C LEU A 116 13.99 -11.06 -4.43
N ARG A 117 13.88 -11.12 -3.13
CA ARG A 117 13.08 -10.16 -2.35
C ARG A 117 13.64 -8.74 -2.48
N PHE A 118 14.94 -8.56 -2.40
CA PHE A 118 15.58 -7.25 -2.62
C PHE A 118 15.35 -6.74 -4.06
N LEU A 119 15.59 -7.58 -5.06
CA LEU A 119 15.38 -7.24 -6.47
C LEU A 119 13.91 -6.94 -6.80
N LEU A 120 12.98 -7.70 -6.19
CA LEU A 120 11.55 -7.47 -6.31
C LEU A 120 11.16 -6.09 -5.78
N GLY A 121 11.65 -5.72 -4.59
CA GLY A 121 11.46 -4.39 -4.03
C GLY A 121 12.03 -3.28 -4.91
N ALA A 122 13.24 -3.47 -5.44
CA ALA A 122 13.88 -2.53 -6.36
C ALA A 122 13.11 -2.39 -7.68
N ALA A 123 12.55 -3.49 -8.20
CA ALA A 123 11.77 -3.48 -9.44
C ALA A 123 10.40 -2.82 -9.27
N GLU A 124 9.71 -3.04 -8.14
CA GLU A 124 8.42 -2.44 -7.82
C GLU A 124 8.54 -0.97 -7.42
N ALA A 125 9.73 -0.54 -6.99
CA ALA A 125 9.98 0.82 -6.53
C ALA A 125 9.57 1.87 -7.56
N GLY A 126 8.82 2.87 -7.08
CA GLY A 126 8.30 3.94 -7.93
C GLY A 126 6.96 3.66 -8.59
N PHE A 127 6.35 2.48 -8.40
CA PHE A 127 5.02 2.20 -8.97
C PHE A 127 3.96 3.16 -8.41
N LEU A 128 3.76 3.15 -7.09
CA LEU A 128 2.74 3.99 -6.46
C LEU A 128 2.96 5.48 -6.72
N PRO A 129 4.14 6.07 -6.41
CA PRO A 129 4.36 7.48 -6.70
C PRO A 129 4.33 7.78 -8.20
N GLY A 130 4.73 6.84 -9.05
CA GLY A 130 4.63 6.96 -10.50
C GLY A 130 3.19 7.05 -11.00
N VAL A 131 2.29 6.22 -10.46
CA VAL A 131 0.85 6.29 -10.77
C VAL A 131 0.25 7.60 -10.26
N LEU A 132 0.61 8.04 -9.04
CA LEU A 132 0.14 9.31 -8.49
C LEU A 132 0.60 10.51 -9.34
N PHE A 133 1.85 10.48 -9.80
CA PHE A 133 2.38 11.46 -10.74
C PHE A 133 1.62 11.41 -12.08
N TYR A 134 1.39 10.23 -12.63
CA TYR A 134 0.59 10.06 -13.85
C TYR A 134 -0.81 10.64 -13.71
N LEU A 135 -1.51 10.32 -12.61
CA LEU A 135 -2.84 10.86 -12.34
C LEU A 135 -2.85 12.39 -12.18
N SER A 136 -1.75 12.98 -11.68
CA SER A 136 -1.62 14.43 -11.57
C SER A 136 -1.56 15.14 -12.92
N GLN A 137 -1.17 14.44 -13.98
CA GLN A 137 -1.16 14.96 -15.35
C GLN A 137 -2.54 14.93 -16.04
N TRP A 138 -3.53 14.26 -15.41
CA TRP A 138 -4.91 14.12 -15.94
C TRP A 138 -5.94 14.89 -15.12
N PHE A 139 -5.66 15.17 -13.85
CA PHE A 139 -6.62 15.74 -12.92
C PHE A 139 -6.04 16.96 -12.19
N PRO A 140 -6.74 18.10 -12.20
CA PRO A 140 -6.35 19.27 -11.43
C PRO A 140 -6.45 19.01 -9.93
N SER A 141 -5.76 19.82 -9.13
CA SER A 141 -5.59 19.65 -7.68
C SER A 141 -6.91 19.46 -6.93
N TYR A 142 -7.96 20.21 -7.28
CA TYR A 142 -9.27 20.14 -6.63
C TYR A 142 -10.04 18.82 -6.86
N ARG A 143 -9.65 18.00 -7.87
CA ARG A 143 -10.23 16.67 -8.14
C ARG A 143 -9.32 15.52 -7.72
N ARG A 144 -8.04 15.79 -7.58
CA ARG A 144 -6.97 14.78 -7.42
C ARG A 144 -7.21 13.89 -6.21
N SER A 145 -7.58 14.46 -5.06
CA SER A 145 -7.80 13.68 -3.83
C SER A 145 -8.87 12.60 -4.00
N ARG A 146 -10.00 12.94 -4.65
CA ARG A 146 -11.08 11.98 -4.91
C ARG A 146 -10.64 10.87 -5.87
N ILE A 147 -9.86 11.19 -6.88
CA ILE A 147 -9.35 10.22 -7.87
C ILE A 147 -8.33 9.27 -7.24
N ILE A 148 -7.44 9.81 -6.42
CA ILE A 148 -6.47 9.00 -5.65
C ILE A 148 -7.21 8.06 -4.70
N ALA A 149 -8.26 8.54 -4.01
CA ALA A 149 -9.07 7.69 -3.14
C ALA A 149 -9.72 6.53 -3.90
N LEU A 150 -10.26 6.78 -5.11
CA LEU A 150 -10.81 5.73 -5.97
C LEU A 150 -9.73 4.71 -6.39
N PHE A 151 -8.54 5.17 -6.75
CA PHE A 151 -7.42 4.30 -7.09
C PHE A 151 -6.97 3.45 -5.89
N MET A 152 -6.92 4.04 -4.69
CA MET A 152 -6.51 3.37 -3.46
C MET A 152 -7.45 2.25 -2.99
N ILE A 153 -8.67 2.15 -3.54
CA ILE A 153 -9.59 1.03 -3.29
C ILE A 153 -8.95 -0.32 -3.68
N GLY A 154 -8.04 -0.32 -4.65
CA GLY A 154 -7.28 -1.51 -5.03
C GLY A 154 -6.54 -2.18 -3.85
N LEU A 155 -6.08 -1.42 -2.87
CA LEU A 155 -5.34 -1.94 -1.71
C LEU A 155 -6.18 -2.86 -0.81
N PRO A 156 -7.32 -2.45 -0.25
CA PRO A 156 -8.14 -3.36 0.56
C PRO A 156 -8.76 -4.49 -0.25
N LEU A 157 -9.05 -4.26 -1.54
CA LEU A 157 -9.53 -5.32 -2.44
C LEU A 157 -8.46 -6.39 -2.67
N SER A 158 -7.19 -6.04 -2.76
CA SER A 158 -6.11 -7.02 -2.94
C SER A 158 -6.01 -7.99 -1.74
N SER A 159 -6.13 -7.49 -0.53
CA SER A 159 -6.11 -8.33 0.68
C SER A 159 -7.37 -9.18 0.80
N LEU A 160 -8.53 -8.63 0.42
CA LEU A 160 -9.81 -9.34 0.47
C LEU A 160 -9.87 -10.49 -0.54
N ILE A 161 -9.35 -10.30 -1.74
CA ILE A 161 -9.31 -11.30 -2.82
C ILE A 161 -8.08 -12.21 -2.67
N GLY A 162 -6.94 -11.63 -2.30
CA GLY A 162 -5.66 -12.33 -2.22
C GLY A 162 -5.67 -13.46 -1.20
N GLY A 163 -6.26 -13.26 -0.02
CA GLY A 163 -6.36 -14.30 0.99
C GLY A 163 -7.02 -15.58 0.45
N PRO A 164 -8.28 -15.54 -0.01
CA PRO A 164 -8.95 -16.70 -0.61
C PRO A 164 -8.22 -17.28 -1.83
N LEU A 165 -7.68 -16.42 -2.72
CA LEU A 165 -6.95 -16.86 -3.92
C LEU A 165 -5.67 -17.61 -3.54
N SER A 166 -4.81 -17.00 -2.72
CA SER A 166 -3.57 -17.61 -2.27
C SER A 166 -3.84 -18.89 -1.47
N GLY A 167 -4.85 -18.88 -0.59
CA GLY A 167 -5.28 -20.06 0.16
C GLY A 167 -5.76 -21.19 -0.73
N TRP A 168 -6.56 -20.88 -1.76
CA TRP A 168 -7.01 -21.87 -2.74
C TRP A 168 -5.84 -22.48 -3.53
N ILE A 169 -4.91 -21.65 -4.02
CA ILE A 169 -3.71 -22.15 -4.71
C ILE A 169 -2.90 -23.05 -3.77
N MET A 170 -2.63 -22.58 -2.56
CA MET A 170 -1.87 -23.33 -1.55
C MET A 170 -2.55 -24.65 -1.12
N GLY A 171 -3.86 -24.79 -1.29
CA GLY A 171 -4.60 -26.01 -0.96
C GLY A 171 -4.82 -26.96 -2.15
N SER A 172 -4.64 -26.51 -3.41
CA SER A 172 -5.13 -27.25 -4.58
C SER A 172 -4.04 -27.81 -5.49
N PHE A 173 -2.80 -27.35 -5.40
CA PHE A 173 -1.75 -27.65 -6.36
C PHE A 173 -0.62 -28.55 -5.83
N ASP A 174 -0.86 -29.28 -4.73
CA ASP A 174 0.18 -30.12 -4.11
C ASP A 174 0.66 -31.23 -5.05
N GLY A 175 1.97 -31.27 -5.30
CA GLY A 175 2.61 -32.25 -6.17
C GLY A 175 2.29 -32.12 -7.66
N VAL A 176 1.47 -31.16 -8.07
CA VAL A 176 1.16 -30.94 -9.50
C VAL A 176 2.44 -30.52 -10.23
N GLY A 177 2.80 -31.29 -11.28
CA GLY A 177 4.03 -31.06 -12.05
C GLY A 177 5.33 -31.22 -11.24
N GLY A 178 5.28 -31.91 -10.09
CA GLY A 178 6.44 -32.08 -9.20
C GLY A 178 6.83 -30.83 -8.41
N LEU A 179 5.97 -29.81 -8.39
CA LEU A 179 6.19 -28.54 -7.69
C LEU A 179 5.40 -28.50 -6.37
N HIS A 180 5.95 -27.76 -5.40
CA HIS A 180 5.25 -27.43 -4.17
C HIS A 180 4.17 -26.35 -4.38
N ASN A 181 3.16 -26.29 -3.54
CA ASN A 181 2.09 -25.30 -3.65
C ASN A 181 2.57 -23.86 -3.64
N TRP A 182 3.60 -23.52 -2.83
CA TRP A 182 4.15 -22.19 -2.77
C TRP A 182 4.84 -21.76 -4.08
N GLN A 183 5.36 -22.71 -4.87
CA GLN A 183 5.93 -22.43 -6.19
C GLN A 183 4.82 -22.06 -7.18
N TRP A 184 3.70 -22.80 -7.15
CA TRP A 184 2.53 -22.49 -7.95
C TRP A 184 1.92 -21.14 -7.56
N LEU A 185 1.92 -20.78 -6.27
CA LEU A 185 1.44 -19.49 -5.79
C LEU A 185 2.18 -18.34 -6.47
N PHE A 186 3.51 -18.33 -6.43
CA PHE A 186 4.31 -17.30 -7.09
C PHE A 186 4.13 -17.27 -8.59
N LEU A 187 4.06 -18.44 -9.25
CA LEU A 187 3.87 -18.51 -10.69
C LEU A 187 2.50 -17.97 -11.12
N LEU A 188 1.43 -18.44 -10.49
CA LEU A 188 0.06 -18.10 -10.91
C LEU A 188 -0.30 -16.64 -10.61
N GLU A 189 0.20 -16.08 -9.51
CA GLU A 189 -0.06 -14.67 -9.17
C GLU A 189 0.83 -13.70 -9.96
N ALA A 190 2.01 -14.12 -10.43
CA ALA A 190 2.87 -13.33 -11.28
C ALA A 190 2.31 -13.14 -12.72
N ILE A 191 1.61 -14.14 -13.25
CA ILE A 191 1.09 -14.10 -14.64
C ILE A 191 0.17 -12.88 -14.87
N PRO A 192 -0.87 -12.62 -14.07
CA PRO A 192 -1.71 -11.44 -14.22
C PRO A 192 -0.92 -10.14 -14.18
N THR A 193 0.10 -10.05 -13.32
CA THR A 193 0.95 -8.87 -13.18
C THR A 193 1.72 -8.57 -14.44
N VAL A 194 2.35 -9.59 -15.06
CA VAL A 194 3.06 -9.45 -16.33
C VAL A 194 2.09 -9.06 -17.46
N ILE A 195 0.93 -9.71 -17.53
CA ILE A 195 -0.12 -9.38 -18.51
C ILE A 195 -0.56 -7.93 -18.38
N LEU A 196 -0.86 -7.46 -17.16
CA LEU A 196 -1.22 -6.07 -16.91
C LEU A 196 -0.09 -5.12 -17.28
N GLY A 197 1.17 -5.49 -17.03
CA GLY A 197 2.34 -4.72 -17.46
C GLY A 197 2.41 -4.57 -18.99
N VAL A 198 2.16 -5.62 -19.74
CA VAL A 198 2.08 -5.56 -21.22
C VAL A 198 0.88 -4.70 -21.65
N LEU A 199 -0.28 -4.88 -21.02
CA LEU A 199 -1.49 -4.11 -21.30
C LEU A 199 -1.33 -2.60 -20.99
N CYS A 200 -0.45 -2.20 -20.06
CA CYS A 200 -0.09 -0.80 -19.86
C CYS A 200 0.35 -0.13 -21.15
N LEU A 201 1.12 -0.83 -22.00
CA LEU A 201 1.61 -0.31 -23.28
C LEU A 201 0.48 -0.04 -24.28
N ALA A 202 -0.64 -0.73 -24.15
CA ALA A 202 -1.79 -0.58 -25.04
C ALA A 202 -2.85 0.40 -24.49
N ILE A 203 -3.07 0.38 -23.17
CA ILE A 203 -4.19 1.07 -22.51
C ILE A 203 -3.81 2.48 -22.06
N LEU A 204 -2.60 2.68 -21.50
CA LEU A 204 -2.20 3.97 -20.96
C LEU A 204 -1.62 4.88 -22.05
N PRO A 205 -2.17 6.08 -22.32
CA PRO A 205 -1.48 7.09 -23.12
C PRO A 205 -0.38 7.77 -22.30
N ASN A 206 0.69 8.24 -22.95
CA ASN A 206 1.75 8.99 -22.25
C ASN A 206 1.26 10.33 -21.69
N GLY A 207 0.26 10.93 -22.32
CA GLY A 207 -0.32 12.18 -21.89
C GLY A 207 -1.62 12.50 -22.63
N ILE A 208 -2.20 13.64 -22.34
CA ILE A 208 -3.49 14.09 -22.91
C ILE A 208 -3.43 14.14 -24.43
N GLY A 209 -2.28 14.56 -25.01
CA GLY A 209 -2.07 14.63 -26.45
C GLY A 209 -2.26 13.28 -27.16
N ASP A 210 -1.80 12.20 -26.55
CA ASP A 210 -1.81 10.85 -27.11
C ASP A 210 -3.15 10.11 -26.92
N ALA A 211 -4.08 10.68 -26.15
CA ALA A 211 -5.38 10.05 -25.87
C ALA A 211 -6.30 10.11 -27.11
N THR A 212 -6.35 9.04 -27.90
CA THR A 212 -7.14 8.94 -29.11
C THR A 212 -8.66 9.00 -28.87
N TRP A 213 -9.09 8.70 -27.65
CA TRP A 213 -10.49 8.69 -27.21
C TRP A 213 -11.00 10.06 -26.70
N LEU A 214 -10.15 11.09 -26.65
CA LEU A 214 -10.51 12.47 -26.41
C LEU A 214 -10.56 13.25 -27.73
N SER A 215 -11.60 14.07 -27.90
CA SER A 215 -11.67 15.02 -28.99
C SER A 215 -10.62 16.13 -28.85
N GLY A 216 -10.26 16.79 -29.95
CA GLY A 216 -9.32 17.91 -29.91
C GLY A 216 -9.74 19.03 -28.96
N ARG A 217 -11.05 19.31 -28.87
CA ARG A 217 -11.64 20.31 -27.98
C ARG A 217 -11.47 19.90 -26.51
N GLU A 218 -11.74 18.61 -26.15
CA GLU A 218 -11.58 18.10 -24.79
C GLU A 218 -10.10 18.15 -24.35
N LYS A 219 -9.17 17.78 -25.25
CA LYS A 219 -7.72 17.86 -25.00
C LYS A 219 -7.29 19.28 -24.69
N HIS A 220 -7.68 20.25 -25.51
CA HIS A 220 -7.31 21.65 -25.35
C HIS A 220 -7.88 22.23 -24.04
N GLN A 221 -9.14 21.96 -23.73
CA GLN A 221 -9.78 22.39 -22.48
C GLN A 221 -9.05 21.82 -21.25
N LEU A 222 -8.74 20.51 -21.27
CA LEU A 222 -8.07 19.85 -20.16
C LEU A 222 -6.65 20.38 -19.95
N GLN A 223 -5.90 20.59 -21.02
CA GLN A 223 -4.55 21.18 -20.96
C GLN A 223 -4.58 22.62 -20.41
N ALA A 224 -5.56 23.43 -20.81
CA ALA A 224 -5.71 24.79 -20.30
C ALA A 224 -6.02 24.83 -18.80
N VAL A 225 -6.90 23.94 -18.31
CA VAL A 225 -7.23 23.82 -16.88
C VAL A 225 -6.01 23.39 -16.08
N LEU A 226 -5.25 22.40 -16.56
CA LEU A 226 -4.05 21.91 -15.86
C LEU A 226 -2.93 22.95 -15.85
N ALA A 227 -2.71 23.65 -16.93
CA ALA A 227 -1.71 24.74 -16.99
C ALA A 227 -2.06 25.89 -16.01
N ARG A 228 -3.35 26.22 -15.86
CA ARG A 228 -3.80 27.18 -14.86
C ARG A 228 -3.59 26.67 -13.44
N ASP A 229 -4.03 25.44 -13.13
CA ASP A 229 -3.80 24.80 -11.83
C ASP A 229 -2.32 24.77 -11.44
N GLU A 230 -1.44 24.45 -12.39
CA GLU A 230 0.01 24.48 -12.17
C GLU A 230 0.53 25.89 -11.87
N SER A 231 0.06 26.91 -12.60
CA SER A 231 0.48 28.30 -12.39
C SER A 231 0.04 28.85 -11.03
N GLU A 232 -1.16 28.49 -10.58
CA GLU A 232 -1.71 28.88 -9.28
C GLU A 232 -0.97 28.18 -8.10
N ASN A 233 -0.45 26.98 -8.33
CA ASN A 233 0.25 26.18 -7.32
C ASN A 233 1.79 26.33 -7.31
N ARG A 234 2.39 27.16 -8.17
CA ARG A 234 3.84 27.43 -8.24
C ARG A 234 4.38 28.26 -7.06
N GLY A 235 3.75 28.21 -5.89
CA GLY A 235 4.25 28.85 -4.67
C GLY A 235 5.52 28.15 -4.17
N GLY A 236 6.68 28.80 -4.36
CA GLY A 236 7.98 28.27 -3.98
C GLY A 236 8.16 28.14 -2.47
N HIS A 237 8.31 26.91 -1.99
CA HIS A 237 8.89 26.64 -0.68
C HIS A 237 9.99 25.60 -0.83
N SER A 238 11.13 25.86 -0.15
CA SER A 238 12.35 25.07 -0.22
C SER A 238 12.10 23.64 0.28
N PHE A 239 12.65 22.64 -0.43
CA PHE A 239 12.80 21.25 0.02
C PHE A 239 13.32 21.15 1.48
N ARG A 240 14.29 22.01 1.83
CA ARG A 240 14.84 22.11 3.18
C ARG A 240 13.78 22.44 4.25
N ALA A 241 12.81 23.30 3.96
CA ALA A 241 11.78 23.68 4.92
C ALA A 241 10.89 22.49 5.32
N GLY A 242 10.55 21.60 4.37
CA GLY A 242 9.81 20.38 4.67
C GLY A 242 10.62 19.38 5.50
N PHE A 243 11.91 19.24 5.25
CA PHE A 243 12.78 18.29 5.96
C PHE A 243 13.00 18.64 7.44
N PHE A 244 13.07 19.91 7.79
CA PHE A 244 13.32 20.38 9.15
C PHE A 244 12.05 20.68 9.96
N ASP A 245 10.85 20.51 9.37
CA ASP A 245 9.61 20.69 10.11
C ASP A 245 9.34 19.46 11.00
N ILE A 246 9.34 19.67 12.32
CA ILE A 246 9.07 18.63 13.32
C ILE A 246 7.75 17.92 13.06
N LYS A 247 6.75 18.57 12.47
CA LYS A 247 5.45 17.99 12.15
C LYS A 247 5.56 16.89 11.10
N VAL A 248 6.50 17.03 10.14
CA VAL A 248 6.78 15.99 9.15
C VAL A 248 7.30 14.72 9.82
N TRP A 249 8.20 14.87 10.79
CA TRP A 249 8.71 13.73 11.55
C TRP A 249 7.66 13.10 12.45
N MET A 250 6.77 13.91 13.04
CA MET A 250 5.61 13.40 13.81
C MET A 250 4.65 12.62 12.91
N LEU A 251 4.33 13.14 11.72
CA LEU A 251 3.51 12.42 10.73
C LEU A 251 4.20 11.12 10.27
N GLY A 252 5.51 11.16 10.02
CA GLY A 252 6.30 9.97 9.69
C GLY A 252 6.27 8.90 10.80
N GLY A 253 6.36 9.31 12.07
CA GLY A 253 6.25 8.40 13.22
C GLY A 253 4.86 7.78 13.37
N ILE A 254 3.80 8.53 13.09
CA ILE A 254 2.42 8.03 13.08
C ILE A 254 2.23 7.02 11.96
N ASP A 255 2.65 7.35 10.74
CA ASP A 255 2.56 6.46 9.56
C ASP A 255 3.41 5.19 9.74
N PHE A 256 4.60 5.33 10.30
CA PHE A 256 5.46 4.21 10.67
C PHE A 256 4.72 3.20 11.56
N SER A 257 4.00 3.65 12.58
CA SER A 257 3.26 2.77 13.50
C SER A 257 2.06 2.10 12.84
N ILE A 258 1.37 2.82 11.93
CA ILE A 258 0.30 2.25 11.10
C ILE A 258 0.88 1.11 10.25
N LEU A 259 1.94 1.39 9.49
CA LEU A 259 2.53 0.42 8.58
C LEU A 259 3.21 -0.74 9.32
N LEU A 260 3.82 -0.48 10.49
CA LEU A 260 4.40 -1.51 11.35
C LEU A 260 3.36 -2.59 11.70
N SER A 261 2.18 -2.14 12.11
CA SER A 261 1.07 -3.03 12.48
C SER A 261 0.38 -3.65 11.25
N ALA A 262 0.20 -2.88 10.18
CA ALA A 262 -0.41 -3.37 8.95
C ALA A 262 0.43 -4.46 8.26
N TYR A 263 1.76 -4.28 8.22
CA TYR A 263 2.66 -5.29 7.66
C TYR A 263 2.74 -6.55 8.53
N ALA A 264 2.70 -6.40 9.87
CA ALA A 264 2.59 -7.57 10.75
C ALA A 264 1.34 -8.40 10.42
N MET A 265 0.19 -7.75 10.25
CA MET A 265 -1.04 -8.45 9.85
C MET A 265 -0.92 -9.03 8.44
N GLY A 266 -0.47 -8.25 7.47
CA GLY A 266 -0.41 -8.70 6.07
C GLY A 266 0.50 -9.90 5.82
N PHE A 267 1.66 -9.97 6.50
CA PHE A 267 2.66 -11.02 6.27
C PHE A 267 2.54 -12.21 7.23
N TRP A 268 1.95 -12.02 8.43
CA TRP A 268 1.98 -13.03 9.49
C TRP A 268 0.61 -13.55 9.90
N LEU A 269 -0.48 -12.91 9.49
CA LEU A 269 -1.84 -13.36 9.82
C LEU A 269 -2.13 -14.81 9.38
N PRO A 270 -1.71 -15.27 8.17
CA PRO A 270 -1.85 -16.69 7.82
C PRO A 270 -1.19 -17.63 8.83
N THR A 271 0.02 -17.25 9.32
CA THR A 271 0.74 -18.02 10.35
C THR A 271 -0.01 -18.01 11.68
N PHE A 272 -0.57 -16.88 12.11
CA PHE A 272 -1.33 -16.81 13.36
C PHE A 272 -2.58 -17.68 13.33
N ILE A 273 -3.30 -17.70 12.20
CA ILE A 273 -4.48 -18.54 12.00
C ILE A 273 -4.08 -20.02 11.95
N ARG A 274 -2.98 -20.38 11.28
CA ARG A 274 -2.43 -21.74 11.29
C ARG A 274 -2.08 -22.18 12.71
N ASN A 275 -1.38 -21.35 13.48
CA ASN A 275 -0.98 -21.66 14.86
C ASN A 275 -2.18 -21.76 15.80
N ALA A 276 -3.29 -21.10 15.49
CA ALA A 276 -4.55 -21.26 16.24
C ALA A 276 -5.26 -22.59 15.99
N GLY A 277 -4.77 -23.44 15.07
CA GLY A 277 -5.24 -24.80 14.84
C GLY A 277 -5.86 -25.05 13.47
N VAL A 278 -5.78 -24.12 12.51
CA VAL A 278 -6.32 -24.31 11.14
C VAL A 278 -5.22 -24.91 10.25
N ALA A 279 -5.38 -26.15 9.84
CA ALA A 279 -4.40 -26.86 9.01
C ALA A 279 -4.55 -26.57 7.50
N ASN A 280 -5.78 -26.41 7.02
CA ASN A 280 -6.08 -26.26 5.60
C ASN A 280 -5.78 -24.83 5.13
N ALA A 281 -4.93 -24.69 4.10
CA ALA A 281 -4.53 -23.40 3.56
C ALA A 281 -5.72 -22.63 2.92
N GLY A 282 -6.68 -23.31 2.33
CA GLY A 282 -7.89 -22.70 1.78
C GLY A 282 -8.73 -22.05 2.88
N ASP A 283 -8.92 -22.74 4.01
CA ASP A 283 -9.64 -22.20 5.17
C ASP A 283 -8.89 -21.02 5.78
N ILE A 284 -7.55 -21.08 5.86
CA ILE A 284 -6.71 -19.93 6.28
C ILE A 284 -6.96 -18.75 5.37
N GLY A 285 -6.99 -18.95 4.05
CA GLY A 285 -7.25 -17.89 3.08
C GLY A 285 -8.61 -17.21 3.28
N LEU A 286 -9.68 -18.00 3.50
CA LEU A 286 -11.01 -17.46 3.79
C LEU A 286 -11.05 -16.68 5.11
N LEU A 287 -10.38 -17.19 6.14
CA LEU A 287 -10.31 -16.53 7.44
C LEU A 287 -9.51 -15.22 7.39
N VAL A 288 -8.47 -15.13 6.57
CA VAL A 288 -7.70 -13.88 6.33
C VAL A 288 -8.56 -12.81 5.65
N ALA A 289 -9.54 -13.20 4.84
CA ALA A 289 -10.44 -12.24 4.20
C ALA A 289 -11.33 -11.49 5.21
N ILE A 290 -11.65 -12.07 6.38
CA ILE A 290 -12.53 -11.46 7.38
C ILE A 290 -11.92 -10.20 7.99
N PRO A 291 -10.67 -10.20 8.52
CA PRO A 291 -9.99 -8.98 8.95
C PRO A 291 -9.80 -7.95 7.81
N SER A 292 -9.57 -8.43 6.59
CA SER A 292 -9.42 -7.53 5.42
C SER A 292 -10.72 -6.80 5.10
N LEU A 293 -11.85 -7.49 5.15
CA LEU A 293 -13.19 -6.89 5.00
C LEU A 293 -13.48 -5.91 6.14
N ALA A 294 -13.15 -6.28 7.37
CA ALA A 294 -13.30 -5.39 8.52
C ALA A 294 -12.50 -4.09 8.36
N GLY A 295 -11.26 -4.17 7.86
CA GLY A 295 -10.44 -3.00 7.53
C GLY A 295 -11.08 -2.10 6.47
N LEU A 296 -11.63 -2.69 5.40
CA LEU A 296 -12.36 -1.95 4.37
C LEU A 296 -13.59 -1.22 4.94
N ILE A 297 -14.38 -1.90 5.76
CA ILE A 297 -15.53 -1.30 6.45
C ILE A 297 -15.06 -0.15 7.36
N GLY A 298 -13.97 -0.35 8.10
CA GLY A 298 -13.34 0.66 8.94
C GLY A 298 -12.95 1.90 8.15
N MET A 299 -12.29 1.75 7.00
CA MET A 299 -11.90 2.87 6.12
C MET A 299 -13.10 3.72 5.71
N LEU A 300 -14.20 3.08 5.32
CA LEU A 300 -15.41 3.77 4.90
C LEU A 300 -16.13 4.43 6.08
N ALA A 301 -16.30 3.71 7.19
CA ALA A 301 -17.06 4.17 8.35
C ALA A 301 -16.33 5.27 9.12
N ILE A 302 -15.05 5.07 9.44
CA ILE A 302 -14.24 6.03 10.21
C ILE A 302 -13.98 7.28 9.35
N GLY A 303 -13.67 7.12 8.05
CA GLY A 303 -13.50 8.24 7.13
C GLY A 303 -14.77 9.09 7.00
N ALA A 304 -15.92 8.46 6.74
CA ALA A 304 -17.20 9.17 6.64
C ALA A 304 -17.61 9.85 7.96
N SER A 305 -17.33 9.20 9.09
CA SER A 305 -17.59 9.78 10.42
C SER A 305 -16.71 11.01 10.66
N SER A 306 -15.41 10.90 10.39
CA SER A 306 -14.46 12.02 10.53
C SER A 306 -14.85 13.24 9.70
N ASP A 307 -15.27 13.01 8.43
CA ASP A 307 -15.72 14.08 7.55
C ASP A 307 -17.03 14.71 8.01
N ARG A 308 -17.98 13.89 8.49
CA ARG A 308 -19.28 14.38 8.99
C ARG A 308 -19.13 15.28 10.22
N TYR A 309 -18.29 14.86 11.17
CA TYR A 309 -18.08 15.63 12.41
C TYR A 309 -16.96 16.67 12.28
N ARG A 310 -16.25 16.71 11.16
CA ARG A 310 -15.06 17.56 10.93
C ARG A 310 -14.04 17.41 12.05
N GLU A 311 -13.90 16.19 12.56
CA GLU A 311 -13.02 15.83 13.65
C GLU A 311 -12.09 14.72 13.19
N ARG A 312 -10.78 14.94 13.23
CA ARG A 312 -9.76 14.00 12.76
C ARG A 312 -8.94 13.41 13.88
N ARG A 313 -8.71 14.19 14.93
CA ARG A 313 -7.81 13.85 16.04
C ARG A 313 -8.28 12.59 16.77
N TRP A 314 -9.54 12.56 17.22
CA TRP A 314 -10.12 11.43 17.93
C TRP A 314 -10.44 10.26 17.00
N HIS A 315 -10.69 10.50 15.71
CA HIS A 315 -10.85 9.47 14.69
C HIS A 315 -9.53 8.78 14.30
N ILE A 316 -8.40 9.21 14.87
CA ILE A 316 -7.12 8.49 14.82
C ILE A 316 -6.82 7.87 16.19
N ILE A 317 -6.94 8.64 17.28
CA ILE A 317 -6.54 8.19 18.62
C ILE A 317 -7.39 7.02 19.10
N VAL A 318 -8.73 7.10 19.01
CA VAL A 318 -9.62 6.03 19.47
C VAL A 318 -9.40 4.73 18.70
N PRO A 319 -9.35 4.73 17.35
CA PRO A 319 -8.97 3.55 16.61
C PRO A 319 -7.60 2.98 16.99
N PHE A 320 -6.57 3.82 17.20
CA PHE A 320 -5.26 3.31 17.59
C PHE A 320 -5.26 2.63 18.94
N ILE A 321 -5.99 3.18 19.94
CA ILE A 321 -6.16 2.54 21.24
C ILE A 321 -6.90 1.20 21.10
N VAL A 322 -7.98 1.16 20.31
CA VAL A 322 -8.74 -0.07 20.07
C VAL A 322 -7.89 -1.11 19.32
N GLY A 323 -7.16 -0.69 18.29
CA GLY A 323 -6.26 -1.55 17.54
C GLY A 323 -5.12 -2.12 18.40
N ALA A 324 -4.49 -1.26 19.22
CA ALA A 324 -3.45 -1.68 20.15
C ALA A 324 -3.98 -2.68 21.19
N ALA A 325 -5.15 -2.41 21.77
CA ALA A 325 -5.80 -3.31 22.71
C ALA A 325 -6.14 -4.67 22.06
N ALA A 326 -6.67 -4.65 20.83
CA ALA A 326 -6.99 -5.88 20.10
C ALA A 326 -5.73 -6.71 19.79
N MET A 327 -4.64 -6.07 19.33
CA MET A 327 -3.36 -6.77 19.10
C MET A 327 -2.76 -7.31 20.40
N PHE A 328 -2.83 -6.56 21.49
CA PHE A 328 -2.37 -7.02 22.81
C PHE A 328 -3.20 -8.21 23.29
N LEU A 329 -4.52 -8.11 23.26
CA LEU A 329 -5.42 -9.18 23.68
C LEU A 329 -5.28 -10.44 22.84
N SER A 330 -4.99 -10.34 21.53
CA SER A 330 -4.83 -11.51 20.66
C SER A 330 -3.73 -12.48 21.15
N THR A 331 -2.76 -11.97 21.88
CA THR A 331 -1.64 -12.77 22.41
C THR A 331 -2.05 -13.76 23.50
N PHE A 332 -3.19 -13.56 24.15
CA PHE A 332 -3.71 -14.45 25.19
C PHE A 332 -4.64 -15.55 24.65
N PHE A 333 -5.05 -15.47 23.37
CA PHE A 333 -6.01 -16.39 22.78
C PHE A 333 -5.48 -17.11 21.53
N THR A 334 -4.18 -17.34 21.47
CA THR A 334 -3.46 -17.88 20.30
C THR A 334 -3.91 -19.27 19.87
N GLN A 335 -4.64 -20.02 20.72
CA GLN A 335 -5.17 -21.35 20.44
C GLN A 335 -6.67 -21.35 20.07
N ASN A 336 -7.30 -20.18 19.93
CA ASN A 336 -8.70 -20.07 19.58
C ASN A 336 -8.86 -19.28 18.27
N VAL A 337 -9.16 -20.00 17.20
CA VAL A 337 -9.32 -19.44 15.84
C VAL A 337 -10.34 -18.30 15.82
N ALA A 338 -11.52 -18.49 16.41
CA ALA A 338 -12.60 -17.51 16.37
C ALA A 338 -12.20 -16.20 17.05
N ILE A 339 -11.59 -16.28 18.24
CA ILE A 339 -11.13 -15.10 18.99
C ILE A 339 -9.95 -14.44 18.28
N THR A 340 -9.00 -15.22 17.73
CA THR A 340 -7.89 -14.70 16.96
C THR A 340 -8.38 -13.89 15.74
N VAL A 341 -9.26 -14.48 14.93
CA VAL A 341 -9.84 -13.80 13.76
C VAL A 341 -10.65 -12.56 14.17
N LEU A 342 -11.44 -12.65 15.23
CA LEU A 342 -12.21 -11.51 15.76
C LEU A 342 -11.28 -10.36 16.18
N LEU A 343 -10.25 -10.62 16.98
CA LEU A 343 -9.35 -9.60 17.48
C LEU A 343 -8.53 -8.96 16.35
N PHE A 344 -8.02 -9.75 15.39
CA PHE A 344 -7.37 -9.18 14.22
C PHE A 344 -8.35 -8.43 13.30
N SER A 345 -9.63 -8.79 13.27
CA SER A 345 -10.67 -8.02 12.58
C SER A 345 -10.91 -6.67 13.23
N VAL A 346 -10.97 -6.62 14.56
CA VAL A 346 -11.08 -5.37 15.33
C VAL A 346 -9.83 -4.51 15.13
N ALA A 347 -8.63 -5.12 15.17
CA ALA A 347 -7.37 -4.42 14.92
C ALA A 347 -7.33 -3.83 13.50
N SER A 348 -7.72 -4.61 12.49
CA SER A 348 -7.76 -4.18 11.10
C SER A 348 -8.79 -3.06 10.87
N LEU A 349 -10.02 -3.21 11.39
CA LEU A 349 -11.06 -2.19 11.33
C LEU A 349 -10.56 -0.86 11.91
N ALA A 350 -9.88 -0.91 13.03
CA ALA A 350 -9.40 0.26 13.73
C ALA A 350 -8.18 0.88 13.02
N ILE A 351 -7.09 0.12 12.80
CA ILE A 351 -5.81 0.64 12.30
C ILE A 351 -5.94 1.04 10.84
N ILE A 352 -6.45 0.14 9.98
CA ILE A 352 -6.62 0.42 8.55
C ILE A 352 -7.75 1.44 8.36
N GLY A 353 -8.78 1.41 9.20
CA GLY A 353 -9.85 2.39 9.18
C GLY A 353 -9.42 3.83 9.44
N ALA A 354 -8.37 4.04 10.24
CA ALA A 354 -7.81 5.37 10.51
C ALA A 354 -6.95 5.93 9.36
N VAL A 355 -6.52 5.09 8.41
CA VAL A 355 -5.61 5.48 7.31
C VAL A 355 -6.12 6.66 6.48
N PRO A 356 -7.36 6.71 5.99
CA PRO A 356 -7.85 7.85 5.21
C PRO A 356 -7.84 9.16 6.01
N VAL A 357 -8.17 9.09 7.31
CA VAL A 357 -8.14 10.25 8.20
C VAL A 357 -6.71 10.73 8.38
N PHE A 358 -5.75 9.83 8.60
CA PHE A 358 -4.33 10.16 8.69
C PHE A 358 -3.83 10.85 7.41
N PHE A 359 -4.10 10.29 6.22
CA PHE A 359 -3.68 10.87 4.95
C PHE A 359 -4.29 12.25 4.64
N SER A 360 -5.33 12.65 5.35
CA SER A 360 -5.87 14.01 5.26
C SER A 360 -5.08 15.04 6.08
N LEU A 361 -4.27 14.62 7.08
CA LEU A 361 -3.54 15.53 7.98
C LEU A 361 -2.45 16.35 7.29
N PRO A 362 -1.57 15.79 6.42
CA PRO A 362 -0.50 16.56 5.80
C PRO A 362 -0.99 17.83 5.10
N ALA A 363 -2.14 17.77 4.44
CA ALA A 363 -2.72 18.90 3.74
C ALA A 363 -3.15 20.06 4.67
N THR A 364 -3.33 19.80 5.96
CA THR A 364 -3.70 20.83 6.94
C THR A 364 -2.52 21.65 7.45
N PHE A 365 -1.32 21.06 7.45
CA PHE A 365 -0.11 21.68 8.00
C PHE A 365 0.84 22.21 6.94
N LEU A 366 0.90 21.55 5.80
CA LEU A 366 1.87 21.77 4.75
C LEU A 366 1.18 22.38 3.53
N LYS A 367 1.78 23.42 2.95
CA LYS A 367 1.27 24.09 1.75
C LYS A 367 2.32 24.06 0.64
N GLY A 368 1.86 24.01 -0.61
CA GLY A 368 2.72 24.06 -1.79
C GLY A 368 3.68 22.86 -1.90
N THR A 369 4.88 23.11 -2.45
CA THR A 369 5.91 22.06 -2.67
C THR A 369 6.45 21.46 -1.38
N ALA A 370 6.48 22.21 -0.27
CA ALA A 370 6.87 21.69 1.05
C ALA A 370 5.92 20.60 1.56
N ALA A 371 4.63 20.67 1.22
CA ALA A 371 3.65 19.63 1.55
C ALA A 371 3.97 18.31 0.84
N ALA A 372 4.22 18.37 -0.48
CA ALA A 372 4.53 17.18 -1.26
C ALA A 372 5.84 16.52 -0.80
N THR A 373 6.87 17.34 -0.53
CA THR A 373 8.18 16.84 -0.07
C THR A 373 8.10 16.25 1.34
N GLY A 374 7.47 16.96 2.28
CA GLY A 374 7.32 16.50 3.65
C GLY A 374 6.50 15.21 3.73
N PHE A 375 5.43 15.12 2.93
CA PHE A 375 4.64 13.90 2.85
C PHE A 375 5.42 12.72 2.24
N ALA A 376 6.16 12.95 1.15
CA ALA A 376 7.00 11.91 0.55
C ALA A 376 8.06 11.40 1.54
N LEU A 377 8.69 12.29 2.31
CA LEU A 377 9.63 11.92 3.36
C LEU A 377 8.96 11.09 4.46
N ALA A 378 7.78 11.50 4.94
CA ALA A 378 7.03 10.76 5.93
C ALA A 378 6.70 9.34 5.44
N CYS A 379 6.22 9.19 4.21
CA CYS A 379 5.94 7.88 3.60
C CYS A 379 7.19 7.02 3.42
N SER A 380 8.34 7.63 3.02
CA SER A 380 9.60 6.89 2.90
C SER A 380 10.11 6.37 4.24
N LEU A 381 9.99 7.17 5.31
CA LEU A 381 10.30 6.74 6.67
C LEU A 381 9.35 5.61 7.12
N ALA A 382 8.08 5.72 6.77
CA ALA A 382 7.08 4.72 7.11
C ALA A 382 7.34 3.37 6.42
N ASN A 383 7.91 3.36 5.21
CA ASN A 383 8.29 2.11 4.54
C ASN A 383 9.39 1.32 5.29
N ILE A 384 10.21 1.97 6.13
CA ILE A 384 11.16 1.29 7.03
C ILE A 384 10.41 0.36 8.00
N ALA A 385 9.16 0.67 8.34
CA ALA A 385 8.32 -0.18 9.17
C ALA A 385 8.17 -1.60 8.60
N GLY A 386 8.16 -1.75 7.28
CA GLY A 386 8.07 -3.07 6.66
C GLY A 386 9.30 -3.95 6.92
N LEU A 387 10.50 -3.36 6.89
CA LEU A 387 11.72 -4.06 7.30
C LEU A 387 11.69 -4.40 8.80
N VAL A 388 11.39 -3.41 9.64
CA VAL A 388 11.39 -3.57 11.10
C VAL A 388 10.33 -4.58 11.54
N SER A 389 9.10 -4.48 11.04
CA SER A 389 7.99 -5.36 11.39
C SER A 389 8.30 -6.81 11.10
N ASN A 390 8.75 -7.11 9.88
CA ASN A 390 9.01 -8.48 9.47
C ASN A 390 10.25 -9.08 10.16
N SER A 391 11.34 -8.32 10.24
CA SER A 391 12.57 -8.78 10.90
C SER A 391 12.37 -8.99 12.41
N LEU A 392 11.70 -8.06 13.09
CA LEU A 392 11.39 -8.17 14.51
C LEU A 392 10.50 -9.38 14.79
N MET A 393 9.43 -9.56 14.01
CA MET A 393 8.53 -10.70 14.18
C MET A 393 9.29 -12.02 13.96
N GLY A 394 10.14 -12.13 12.93
CA GLY A 394 10.92 -13.32 12.66
C GLY A 394 11.85 -13.68 13.82
N VAL A 395 12.62 -12.70 14.33
CA VAL A 395 13.51 -12.89 15.48
C VAL A 395 12.74 -13.31 16.75
N VAL A 396 11.61 -12.68 17.00
CA VAL A 396 10.77 -12.98 18.17
C VAL A 396 10.19 -14.40 18.07
N MET A 397 9.72 -14.79 16.88
CA MET A 397 9.17 -16.13 16.65
C MET A 397 10.22 -17.23 16.84
N ASP A 398 11.44 -17.05 16.34
CA ASP A 398 12.53 -18.02 16.53
C ASP A 398 12.97 -18.11 17.99
N ARG A 399 13.07 -16.97 18.69
CA ARG A 399 13.64 -16.94 20.03
C ARG A 399 12.65 -17.33 21.13
N PHE A 400 11.38 -16.96 20.96
CA PHE A 400 10.36 -17.14 21.99
C PHE A 400 9.25 -18.11 21.59
N HIS A 401 9.26 -18.61 20.35
CA HIS A 401 8.22 -19.46 19.75
C HIS A 401 6.79 -18.89 19.91
N SER A 402 6.70 -17.56 19.98
CA SER A 402 5.45 -16.84 20.21
C SER A 402 5.54 -15.41 19.62
N PRO A 403 4.48 -14.89 18.99
CA PRO A 403 4.45 -13.53 18.46
C PRO A 403 4.26 -12.45 19.54
N GLN A 404 4.07 -12.83 20.82
CA GLN A 404 3.60 -11.93 21.87
C GLN A 404 4.41 -10.65 21.99
N ILE A 405 5.73 -10.77 22.13
CA ILE A 405 6.61 -9.61 22.36
C ILE A 405 6.55 -8.64 21.17
N ALA A 406 6.55 -9.16 19.94
CA ALA A 406 6.45 -8.31 18.75
C ALA A 406 5.11 -7.57 18.68
N LEU A 407 4.00 -8.27 18.94
CA LEU A 407 2.67 -7.66 18.97
C LEU A 407 2.53 -6.62 20.08
N TRP A 408 3.14 -6.83 21.24
CA TRP A 408 3.20 -5.85 22.33
C TRP A 408 3.99 -4.61 21.93
N ILE A 409 5.12 -4.76 21.25
CA ILE A 409 5.90 -3.63 20.72
C ILE A 409 5.08 -2.85 19.71
N PHE A 410 4.37 -3.52 18.80
CA PHE A 410 3.53 -2.85 17.80
C PHE A 410 2.37 -2.12 18.46
N ALA A 411 1.72 -2.72 19.46
CA ALA A 411 0.68 -2.06 20.26
C ALA A 411 1.24 -0.82 20.98
N ALA A 412 2.41 -0.91 21.59
CA ALA A 412 3.08 0.21 22.24
C ALA A 412 3.41 1.34 21.24
N CYS A 413 3.86 1.03 20.03
CA CYS A 413 4.10 2.02 18.98
C CYS A 413 2.81 2.76 18.56
N LEU A 414 1.67 2.06 18.48
CA LEU A 414 0.37 2.68 18.22
C LEU A 414 -0.02 3.64 19.36
N LEU A 415 0.18 3.24 20.62
CA LEU A 415 -0.11 4.09 21.77
C LEU A 415 0.83 5.32 21.82
N LEU A 416 2.11 5.16 21.49
CA LEU A 416 3.04 6.29 21.34
C LEU A 416 2.59 7.24 20.23
N SER A 417 2.06 6.71 19.13
CA SER A 417 1.51 7.54 18.07
C SER A 417 0.29 8.34 18.51
N CYS A 418 -0.51 7.84 19.46
CA CYS A 418 -1.58 8.66 20.07
C CYS A 418 -1.02 9.91 20.74
N LEU A 419 0.15 9.81 21.41
CA LEU A 419 0.81 10.98 22.01
C LEU A 419 1.30 11.95 20.93
N LEU A 420 1.83 11.46 19.80
CA LEU A 420 2.21 12.31 18.68
C LEU A 420 1.00 13.06 18.10
N VAL A 421 -0.14 12.37 17.91
CA VAL A 421 -1.39 12.99 17.45
C VAL A 421 -1.90 14.02 18.46
N LEU A 422 -1.79 13.75 19.77
CA LEU A 422 -2.14 14.69 20.83
C LEU A 422 -1.25 15.94 20.82
N ALA A 423 0.00 15.83 20.48
CA ALA A 423 0.93 16.96 20.39
C ALA A 423 0.69 17.85 19.15
N LEU A 424 -0.03 17.37 18.14
CA LEU A 424 -0.45 18.20 16.99
C LEU A 424 -1.56 19.19 17.42
N PRO A 425 -1.53 20.46 17.00
CA PRO A 425 -2.53 21.47 17.40
C PRO A 425 -3.93 21.10 16.91
N ALA A 426 -4.89 20.90 17.83
CA ALA A 426 -6.26 20.49 17.51
C ALA A 426 -6.96 21.45 16.52
N LYS A 427 -6.74 22.78 16.65
CA LYS A 427 -7.30 23.81 15.75
C LYS A 427 -6.83 23.66 14.30
N THR A 428 -5.71 22.99 14.07
CA THR A 428 -5.15 22.79 12.74
C THR A 428 -5.54 21.41 12.19
N VAL A 429 -5.61 20.40 13.06
CA VAL A 429 -5.98 19.03 12.71
C VAL A 429 -7.46 18.92 12.31
N ASN A 430 -8.35 19.60 13.04
CA ASN A 430 -9.82 19.53 12.90
C ASN A 430 -10.39 20.63 11.97
N ARG A 431 -9.76 20.88 10.83
CA ARG A 431 -10.22 21.87 9.83
C ARG A 431 -10.87 21.21 8.63
#